data_1765c735fd9dd09b8cde21b464236b00
#
_entry.id   1765c735fd9dd09b8cde21b464236b00
#
_cell.length_a   1.000
_cell.length_b   1.000
_cell.length_c   1.000
_cell.angle_alpha   90.00
_cell.angle_beta   90.00
_cell.angle_gamma   90.00
#
_symmetry.space_group_name_H-M   'P 1'
#
loop_
_entity.id
_entity.type
_entity.pdbx_description
1 polymer ?
#
loop_
_entity_poly.entity_id
_entity_poly.type
_entity_poly.pdbx_seq_one_letter_code
_entity_poly.pdbx_strand_id
1 'polypeptide(L)' 'GRDSESKRLGVKRADGQFVLAGNILVRQRGTHIHPGTNVGIGSDDTLFAKIDGHVRFERKGKDRKQCSVYAVEQ' A
#
# COMPACT_ATOMS: atom_id res chain seq x y z
N GLY A 1 21.02 -6.07 -7.94
CA GLY A 1 20.78 -6.17 -7.80
C GLY A 1 20.77 -6.07 -7.72
N ARG A 2 20.94 -6.35 -7.78
CA ARG A 2 20.62 -6.27 -7.58
C ARG A 2 20.04 -5.51 -7.63
N ASP A 3 19.92 -4.96 -8.18
CA ASP A 3 19.35 -4.15 -8.07
C ASP A 3 18.38 -4.06 -7.82
N SER A 4 18.39 -4.76 -8.30
CA SER A 4 17.21 -5.04 -7.74
C SER A 4 17.12 -4.81 -6.30
N GLU A 5 18.10 -4.80 -5.60
CA GLU A 5 17.98 -4.57 -4.22
C GLU A 5 17.34 -3.29 -3.94
N SER A 6 17.71 -2.29 -4.64
CA SER A 6 17.09 -1.02 -4.44
C SER A 6 15.68 -1.03 -4.90
N LYS A 7 15.30 -2.05 -5.64
CA LYS A 7 13.96 -2.17 -6.14
C LYS A 7 13.21 -3.28 -5.46
N ARG A 8 13.45 -3.44 -4.20
CA ARG A 8 12.79 -4.50 -3.48
C ARG A 8 11.30 -4.30 -3.55
N LEU A 9 10.67 -5.22 -4.23
CA LEU A 9 9.23 -5.18 -4.41
C LEU A 9 8.57 -5.87 -3.24
N GLY A 10 7.28 -5.63 -3.11
CA GLY A 10 6.48 -6.33 -2.13
C GLY A 10 5.82 -5.40 -1.16
N VAL A 11 5.10 -6.00 -0.23
CA VAL A 11 4.38 -5.28 0.80
C VAL A 11 5.38 -4.76 1.82
N LYS A 12 5.29 -3.48 2.13
CA LYS A 12 6.22 -2.83 3.04
C LYS A 12 5.63 -2.58 4.43
N ARG A 13 4.33 -2.72 4.57
CA ARG A 13 3.65 -2.50 5.85
C ARG A 13 2.69 -3.65 6.10
N ALA A 14 2.61 -4.08 7.34
CA ALA A 14 1.74 -5.19 7.69
C ALA A 14 0.31 -4.71 7.86
N ASP A 15 -0.62 -5.64 7.66
CA ASP A 15 -2.03 -5.37 7.88
C ASP A 15 -2.21 -4.94 9.34
N GLY A 16 -2.92 -3.84 9.54
CA GLY A 16 -3.15 -3.31 10.88
C GLY A 16 -2.08 -2.38 11.39
N GLN A 17 -0.96 -2.27 10.69
CA GLN A 17 0.14 -1.42 11.14
C GLN A 17 -0.21 0.05 11.00
N PHE A 18 0.18 0.86 11.98
CA PHE A 18 -0.01 2.30 11.90
C PHE A 18 1.02 2.90 10.97
N VAL A 19 0.60 3.80 10.09
CA VAL A 19 1.48 4.48 9.15
C VAL A 19 1.16 5.96 9.13
N LEU A 20 2.12 6.73 8.66
CA LEU A 20 1.93 8.17 8.47
C LEU A 20 1.68 8.45 7.01
N ALA A 21 1.03 9.57 6.75
CA ALA A 21 0.79 10.00 5.37
C ALA A 21 2.11 10.06 4.63
N GLY A 22 2.13 9.57 3.41
CA GLY A 22 3.34 9.52 2.60
C GLY A 22 4.14 8.24 2.72
N ASN A 23 3.87 7.42 3.74
CA ASN A 23 4.58 6.16 3.86
C ASN A 23 4.26 5.25 2.69
N ILE A 24 5.28 4.55 2.22
CA ILE A 24 5.10 3.58 1.15
C ILE A 24 4.52 2.31 1.75
N LEU A 25 3.46 1.82 1.14
CA LEU A 25 2.76 0.63 1.61
C LEU A 25 3.12 -0.59 0.79
N VAL A 26 3.20 -0.43 -0.52
CA VAL A 26 3.48 -1.55 -1.42
C VAL A 26 4.34 -1.03 -2.55
N ARG A 27 5.39 -1.77 -2.87
CA ARG A 27 6.16 -1.52 -4.09
C ARG A 27 5.92 -2.69 -5.02
N GLN A 28 5.50 -2.38 -6.24
CA GLN A 28 5.10 -3.42 -7.17
C GLN A 28 5.36 -2.96 -8.59
N ARG A 29 5.41 -3.93 -9.47
CA ARG A 29 5.39 -3.66 -10.90
C ARG A 29 4.06 -4.11 -11.41
N GLY A 30 3.31 -3.17 -11.95
CA GLY A 30 1.95 -3.43 -12.32
C GLY A 30 1.06 -3.36 -11.09
N THR A 31 -0.21 -3.18 -11.32
CA THR A 31 -1.16 -2.98 -10.24
C THR A 31 -1.71 -4.31 -9.77
N HIS A 32 -0.91 -5.04 -9.00
CA HIS A 32 -1.34 -6.29 -8.40
C HIS A 32 -2.23 -6.02 -7.20
N ILE A 33 -1.85 -5.01 -6.41
CA ILE A 33 -2.67 -4.56 -5.29
C ILE A 33 -3.15 -3.18 -5.67
N HIS A 34 -4.46 -2.96 -5.60
CA HIS A 34 -5.06 -1.70 -6.03
C HIS A 34 -5.13 -0.72 -4.87
N PRO A 35 -5.10 0.57 -5.15
CA PRO A 35 -5.27 1.56 -4.09
C PRO A 35 -6.72 1.59 -3.65
N GLY A 36 -6.93 1.48 -2.35
CA GLY A 36 -8.25 1.55 -1.77
C GLY A 36 -8.49 2.91 -1.14
N THR A 37 -9.18 2.91 0.00
CA THR A 37 -9.51 4.14 0.69
C THR A 37 -8.24 4.81 1.22
N ASN A 38 -8.09 6.10 0.95
CA ASN A 38 -6.98 6.91 1.44
C ASN A 38 -5.61 6.41 1.03
N VAL A 39 -5.53 5.74 -0.12
CA VAL A 39 -4.27 5.26 -0.66
C VAL A 39 -4.11 5.81 -2.06
N GLY A 40 -2.93 6.34 -2.35
CA GLY A 40 -2.61 6.83 -3.68
C GLY A 40 -1.70 5.87 -4.40
N ILE A 41 -1.62 6.03 -5.71
CA ILE A 41 -0.75 5.19 -6.53
C ILE A 41 0.16 6.11 -7.33
N GLY A 42 1.44 5.79 -7.31
CA GLY A 42 2.42 6.56 -8.04
C GLY A 42 2.57 6.07 -9.47
N SER A 43 3.41 6.75 -10.23
CA SER A 43 3.60 6.43 -11.63
C SER A 43 4.26 5.06 -11.83
N ASP A 44 4.94 4.57 -10.81
CA ASP A 44 5.59 3.27 -10.87
C ASP A 44 4.78 2.21 -10.12
N ASP A 45 3.49 2.44 -9.94
CA ASP A 45 2.55 1.54 -9.29
C ASP A 45 2.79 1.39 -7.78
N THR A 46 3.62 2.23 -7.20
CA THR A 46 3.84 2.23 -5.76
C THR A 46 2.60 2.76 -5.05
N LEU A 47 2.17 2.07 -4.00
CA LEU A 47 1.05 2.54 -3.19
C LEU A 47 1.58 3.26 -1.96
N PHE A 48 0.94 4.36 -1.61
CA PHE A 48 1.36 5.14 -0.46
C PHE A 48 0.14 5.66 0.30
N ALA A 49 0.34 5.90 1.58
CA ALA A 49 -0.73 6.39 2.44
C ALA A 49 -0.98 7.87 2.16
N LYS A 50 -2.25 8.25 2.10
CA LYS A 50 -2.61 9.66 1.93
C LYS A 50 -2.93 10.32 3.26
N ILE A 51 -3.16 9.54 4.30
CA ILE A 51 -3.43 10.05 5.64
C ILE A 51 -2.69 9.17 6.64
N ASP A 52 -2.61 9.65 7.88
CA ASP A 52 -2.13 8.82 8.98
C ASP A 52 -3.22 7.87 9.37
N GLY A 53 -2.89 6.64 9.66
CA GLY A 53 -3.88 5.67 10.05
C GLY A 53 -3.35 4.26 10.01
N HIS A 54 -4.27 3.30 10.04
CA HIS A 54 -3.92 1.89 10.03
C HIS A 54 -4.13 1.28 8.66
N VAL A 55 -3.17 0.48 8.23
CA VAL A 55 -3.21 -0.19 6.94
C VAL A 55 -4.13 -1.39 7.02
N ARG A 56 -4.96 -1.57 5.99
CA ARG A 56 -5.77 -2.77 5.87
C ARG A 56 -5.67 -3.29 4.46
N PHE A 57 -5.41 -4.57 4.35
CA PHE A 57 -5.40 -5.24 3.06
C PHE A 57 -6.73 -5.97 2.93
N GLU A 58 -7.44 -5.66 1.87
CA GLU A 58 -8.80 -6.14 1.68
C GLU A 58 -8.93 -6.84 0.35
N ARG A 59 -9.89 -7.74 0.24
CA ARG A 59 -10.21 -8.34 -1.03
C ARG A 59 -11.30 -7.52 -1.68
N LYS A 60 -11.12 -7.33 -2.98
CA LYS A 60 -12.12 -6.62 -3.75
C LYS A 60 -12.51 -7.55 -4.89
N GLY A 61 -13.63 -8.24 -4.73
CA GLY A 61 -14.04 -9.22 -5.71
C GLY A 61 -13.27 -10.51 -5.56
N LYS A 62 -13.25 -11.30 -6.59
CA LYS A 62 -12.67 -12.62 -6.54
C LYS A 62 -11.15 -12.61 -6.53
N ASP A 63 -10.58 -11.85 -7.44
CA ASP A 63 -9.16 -11.97 -7.71
C ASP A 63 -8.40 -10.71 -7.42
N ARG A 64 -9.03 -9.73 -6.81
CA ARG A 64 -8.39 -8.44 -6.60
C ARG A 64 -8.16 -8.18 -5.14
N LYS A 65 -7.04 -7.55 -4.86
CA LYS A 65 -6.71 -7.10 -3.53
C LYS A 65 -6.58 -5.61 -3.56
N GLN A 66 -6.89 -4.97 -2.45
CA GLN A 66 -6.67 -3.55 -2.33
C GLN A 66 -6.07 -3.24 -0.97
N CYS A 67 -5.36 -2.13 -0.92
CA CYS A 67 -4.74 -1.66 0.31
C CYS A 67 -5.39 -0.35 0.68
N SER A 68 -5.85 -0.24 1.91
CA SER A 68 -6.52 0.96 2.39
C SER A 68 -5.86 1.44 3.67
N VAL A 69 -6.09 2.70 4.01
CA VAL A 69 -5.63 3.26 5.27
C VAL A 69 -6.85 3.92 5.91
N TYR A 70 -7.10 3.55 7.15
CA TYR A 70 -8.24 4.09 7.88
C TYR A 70 -7.74 4.94 9.03
N ALA A 71 -8.31 6.13 9.16
CA ALA A 71 -7.89 7.06 10.20
C ALA A 71 -8.11 6.44 11.57
N VAL A 72 -7.23 6.83 12.50
CA VAL A 72 -7.38 6.39 13.87
C VAL A 72 -8.54 7.17 14.48
N GLU A 73 -9.44 6.47 15.15
CA GLU A 73 -10.53 7.12 15.84
C GLU A 73 -10.15 7.38 17.26
N GLN A 74 -10.54 8.52 17.73
CA GLN A 74 -10.24 8.92 19.09
C GLN A 74 -11.37 8.60 20.02
#